data_760dcdccc523ba0cd317e001c35341c9
#
_entry.id   760dcdccc523ba0cd317e001c35341c9
#
_cell.length_a   1.000
_cell.length_b   1.000
_cell.length_c   1.000
_cell.angle_alpha   90.00
_cell.angle_beta   90.00
_cell.angle_gamma   90.00
#
_symmetry.space_group_name_H-M   'P 1'
#
loop_
_entity.id
_entity.type
_entity.pdbx_description
1 polymer ?
#
loop_
_entity_poly.entity_id
_entity_poly.type
_entity_poly.pdbx_seq_one_letter_code
_entity_poly.pdbx_strand_id
1 'polypeptide(L)'
;MGFTDALKRSLGFEEDTSLHNKQQNNYRRPSTPSSDFRMSNNNASDLSSHSYYDDVSISPEQSFYEIMLIRPKTIDDINYVVDQVLEESNPVILDLSFLEKESQANFKLAGEKIKQMRSNYGAEALLLSRCNDKNLIIIAPKGVSLVRK
;
A
#
# COMPACT_ATOMS: atom_id res chain seq x y z
N MET A 1 42.14 -18.44 6.82
CA MET A 1 40.82 -18.49 7.48
C MET A 1 40.32 -17.06 7.55
N GLY A 2 39.52 -16.70 6.61
CA GLY A 2 39.06 -15.31 6.45
C GLY A 2 37.89 -14.98 7.39
N PHE A 3 37.91 -13.78 7.90
CA PHE A 3 36.89 -13.20 8.77
C PHE A 3 35.47 -13.24 8.18
N THR A 4 35.35 -13.46 6.87
CA THR A 4 34.09 -13.58 6.12
C THR A 4 33.36 -14.91 6.34
N ASP A 5 34.05 -16.00 6.73
CA ASP A 5 33.41 -17.30 6.95
C ASP A 5 32.71 -17.40 8.32
N ALA A 6 33.18 -16.64 9.29
CA ALA A 6 32.54 -16.56 10.61
C ALA A 6 31.21 -15.77 10.55
N LEU A 7 31.12 -14.78 9.69
CA LEU A 7 29.91 -13.96 9.54
C LEU A 7 28.78 -14.70 8.81
N LYS A 8 29.12 -15.55 7.83
CA LYS A 8 28.15 -16.36 7.07
C LYS A 8 27.46 -17.40 7.97
N ARG A 9 28.19 -17.99 8.92
CA ARG A 9 27.63 -18.95 9.89
C ARG A 9 26.69 -18.29 10.91
N SER A 10 26.93 -17.03 11.25
CA SER A 10 26.11 -16.30 12.21
C SER A 10 24.77 -15.81 11.62
N LEU A 11 24.64 -15.73 10.29
CA LEU A 11 23.47 -15.22 9.59
C LEU A 11 22.58 -16.31 8.97
N GLY A 12 22.87 -17.60 9.22
CA GLY A 12 21.97 -18.70 8.85
C GLY A 12 21.82 -18.94 7.35
N PHE A 13 22.78 -18.50 6.52
CA PHE A 13 22.85 -18.87 5.11
C PHE A 13 23.62 -20.19 4.96
N GLU A 14 22.95 -21.31 5.21
CA GLU A 14 23.42 -22.61 4.77
C GLU A 14 22.91 -22.85 3.36
N GLU A 15 23.82 -22.90 2.39
CA GLU A 15 23.55 -23.41 1.06
C GLU A 15 23.33 -24.91 1.14
N ASP A 16 22.08 -25.35 1.15
CA ASP A 16 21.73 -26.74 0.94
C ASP A 16 21.94 -27.12 -0.53
N THR A 17 23.14 -27.60 -0.80
CA THR A 17 23.37 -28.43 -1.98
C THR A 17 22.98 -29.87 -1.66
N SER A 18 21.75 -30.24 -1.87
CA SER A 18 21.39 -31.65 -2.02
C SER A 18 20.46 -31.85 -3.21
N LEU A 19 21.05 -32.55 -4.15
CA LEU A 19 20.56 -33.17 -5.36
C LEU A 19 19.26 -33.97 -5.16
N HIS A 20 18.40 -33.83 -6.17
CA HIS A 20 17.52 -34.87 -6.70
C HIS A 20 16.61 -35.63 -5.73
N ASN A 21 15.34 -35.32 -5.77
CA ASN A 21 14.38 -36.41 -5.93
C ASN A 21 13.17 -35.99 -6.76
N LYS A 22 13.08 -36.58 -7.98
CA LYS A 22 11.90 -36.58 -8.82
C LYS A 22 10.84 -37.41 -8.11
N GLN A 23 9.76 -36.78 -7.64
CA GLN A 23 8.51 -37.48 -7.43
C GLN A 23 7.44 -36.86 -8.30
N GLN A 24 7.11 -37.60 -9.34
CA GLN A 24 5.93 -37.43 -10.16
C GLN A 24 4.69 -37.62 -9.27
N ASN A 25 3.97 -36.57 -8.98
CA ASN A 25 2.64 -36.68 -8.48
C ASN A 25 1.66 -36.59 -9.66
N ASN A 26 1.21 -37.76 -10.07
CA ASN A 26 0.04 -37.96 -10.89
C ASN A 26 -1.20 -37.44 -10.18
N TYR A 27 -1.64 -36.24 -10.53
CA TYR A 27 -3.00 -35.82 -10.19
C TYR A 27 -3.96 -36.43 -11.20
N ARG A 28 -4.61 -37.51 -10.80
CA ARG A 28 -5.82 -38.05 -11.44
C ARG A 28 -6.90 -36.97 -11.35
N ARG A 29 -7.35 -36.49 -12.51
CA ARG A 29 -8.59 -35.75 -12.65
C ARG A 29 -9.77 -36.69 -12.30
N PRO A 30 -10.72 -36.29 -11.44
CA PRO A 30 -11.99 -37.00 -11.35
C PRO A 30 -12.80 -36.68 -12.60
N SER A 31 -13.20 -37.72 -13.28
CA SER A 31 -14.17 -37.72 -14.37
C SER A 31 -15.53 -37.24 -13.87
N THR A 32 -16.07 -36.21 -14.51
CA THR A 32 -17.47 -35.80 -14.34
C THR A 32 -18.38 -36.82 -14.98
N PRO A 33 -19.43 -37.26 -14.29
CA PRO A 33 -20.48 -38.03 -14.93
C PRO A 33 -21.39 -37.09 -15.73
N SER A 34 -21.52 -37.43 -17.00
CA SER A 34 -22.51 -36.88 -17.88
C SER A 34 -23.89 -37.37 -17.43
N SER A 35 -24.76 -36.47 -17.00
CA SER A 35 -26.17 -36.75 -16.85
C SER A 35 -26.93 -36.14 -18.02
N ASP A 36 -27.41 -37.05 -18.84
CA ASP A 36 -28.44 -36.80 -19.85
C ASP A 36 -29.66 -36.17 -19.20
N PHE A 37 -30.00 -34.95 -19.59
CA PHE A 37 -31.31 -34.42 -19.33
C PHE A 37 -32.13 -34.43 -20.64
N ARG A 38 -33.06 -35.41 -20.67
CA ARG A 38 -34.12 -35.49 -21.65
C ARG A 38 -34.93 -34.20 -21.67
N MET A 39 -35.11 -33.67 -22.86
CA MET A 39 -36.17 -32.75 -23.20
C MET A 39 -37.53 -33.38 -22.85
N SER A 40 -38.32 -32.68 -22.09
CA SER A 40 -39.76 -32.81 -22.05
C SER A 40 -40.37 -31.48 -22.44
N ASN A 41 -40.95 -31.50 -23.62
CA ASN A 41 -41.78 -30.47 -24.17
C ASN A 41 -43.09 -30.41 -23.38
N ASN A 42 -43.49 -29.26 -22.85
CA ASN A 42 -44.89 -28.89 -22.73
C ASN A 42 -45.09 -27.39 -22.58
N ASN A 43 -45.67 -26.85 -23.60
CA ASN A 43 -46.61 -25.75 -23.73
C ASN A 43 -46.94 -24.93 -22.47
N ALA A 44 -46.79 -23.62 -22.61
CA ALA A 44 -47.86 -22.62 -22.58
C ALA A 44 -47.32 -21.28 -22.08
N SER A 45 -47.33 -20.32 -22.97
CA SER A 45 -47.70 -18.93 -22.76
C SER A 45 -47.72 -18.41 -21.31
N ASP A 46 -46.71 -17.64 -20.93
CA ASP A 46 -46.99 -16.41 -20.21
C ASP A 46 -45.88 -15.35 -20.50
N LEU A 47 -46.29 -14.34 -21.21
CA LEU A 47 -45.55 -13.12 -21.45
C LEU A 47 -45.55 -12.29 -20.14
N SER A 48 -44.60 -12.51 -19.28
CA SER A 48 -44.24 -11.49 -18.30
C SER A 48 -42.77 -11.14 -18.51
N SER A 49 -42.57 -10.04 -19.20
CA SER A 49 -41.29 -9.36 -19.30
C SER A 49 -40.85 -8.94 -17.91
N HIS A 50 -40.13 -9.81 -17.21
CA HIS A 50 -39.29 -9.40 -16.11
C HIS A 50 -38.00 -8.86 -16.73
N SER A 51 -37.99 -7.55 -16.96
CA SER A 51 -36.73 -6.86 -17.12
C SER A 51 -35.98 -7.01 -15.82
N TYR A 52 -35.04 -7.96 -15.82
CA TYR A 52 -33.96 -7.95 -14.85
C TYR A 52 -33.13 -6.69 -15.12
N TYR A 53 -33.59 -5.54 -14.61
CA TYR A 53 -32.67 -4.49 -14.27
C TYR A 53 -31.90 -5.08 -13.09
N ASP A 54 -30.76 -5.66 -13.39
CA ASP A 54 -29.68 -5.84 -12.43
C ASP A 54 -29.46 -4.44 -11.88
N ASP A 55 -30.03 -4.20 -10.71
CA ASP A 55 -29.79 -3.01 -9.92
C ASP A 55 -28.35 -3.11 -9.46
N VAL A 56 -27.42 -2.84 -10.38
CA VAL A 56 -26.02 -2.66 -10.06
C VAL A 56 -25.98 -1.40 -9.21
N SER A 57 -26.26 -1.60 -7.93
CA SER A 57 -26.00 -0.61 -6.91
C SER A 57 -24.49 -0.35 -6.92
N ILE A 58 -24.07 0.56 -7.79
CA ILE A 58 -22.74 1.14 -7.74
C ILE A 58 -22.74 2.03 -6.50
N SER A 59 -22.51 1.42 -5.34
CA SER A 59 -22.08 2.15 -4.16
C SER A 59 -20.77 2.83 -4.54
N PRO A 60 -20.72 4.15 -4.63
CA PRO A 60 -19.43 4.80 -4.75
C PRO A 60 -18.62 4.35 -3.53
N GLU A 61 -17.50 3.66 -3.76
CA GLU A 61 -16.55 3.38 -2.69
C GLU A 61 -16.15 4.75 -2.13
N GLN A 62 -16.71 5.10 -0.99
CA GLN A 62 -16.29 6.27 -0.26
C GLN A 62 -14.90 5.96 0.27
N SER A 63 -13.90 6.46 -0.43
CA SER A 63 -12.53 6.47 0.08
C SER A 63 -12.49 7.41 1.28
N PHE A 64 -12.44 6.83 2.48
CA PHE A 64 -12.20 7.60 3.69
C PHE A 64 -10.69 7.83 3.79
N TYR A 65 -10.29 9.08 3.78
CA TYR A 65 -8.91 9.47 4.07
C TYR A 65 -8.82 9.93 5.51
N GLU A 66 -7.85 9.40 6.23
CA GLU A 66 -7.49 9.91 7.54
C GLU A 66 -6.38 10.96 7.39
N ILE A 67 -6.61 12.17 7.88
CA ILE A 67 -5.57 13.20 7.92
C ILE A 67 -4.87 13.10 9.27
N MET A 68 -3.63 12.69 9.25
CA MET A 68 -2.82 12.50 10.46
C MET A 68 -2.00 13.76 10.76
N LEU A 69 -1.93 14.15 12.03
CA LEU A 69 -1.01 15.20 12.50
C LEU A 69 0.14 14.53 13.27
N ILE A 70 1.35 14.67 12.77
CA ILE A 70 2.54 14.04 13.33
C ILE A 70 3.59 15.10 13.63
N ARG A 71 4.15 15.06 14.85
CA ARG A 71 5.33 15.84 15.25
C ARG A 71 6.51 14.87 15.47
N PRO A 72 7.34 14.66 14.46
CA PRO A 72 8.45 13.72 14.54
C PRO A 72 9.53 14.22 15.51
N LYS A 73 10.08 13.30 16.28
CA LYS A 73 11.21 13.51 17.18
C LYS A 73 12.47 12.81 16.67
N THR A 74 12.27 11.74 15.91
CA THR A 74 13.32 10.88 15.39
C THR A 74 13.18 10.71 13.88
N ILE A 75 14.18 10.09 13.27
CA ILE A 75 14.11 9.74 11.85
C ILE A 75 13.12 8.58 11.60
N ASP A 76 12.87 7.74 12.60
CA ASP A 76 11.94 6.64 12.49
C ASP A 76 10.49 7.16 12.41
N ASP A 77 10.18 8.26 13.10
CA ASP A 77 8.88 8.92 12.95
C ASP A 77 8.69 9.45 11.52
N ILE A 78 9.78 9.88 10.86
CA ILE A 78 9.73 10.29 9.45
C ILE A 78 9.54 9.08 8.52
N ASN A 79 10.13 7.92 8.84
CA ASN A 79 9.88 6.70 8.08
C ASN A 79 8.42 6.29 8.19
N TYR A 80 7.84 6.36 9.39
CA TYR A 80 6.42 6.11 9.58
C TYR A 80 5.53 7.06 8.75
N VAL A 81 5.90 8.34 8.63
CA VAL A 81 5.20 9.28 7.74
C VAL A 81 5.27 8.84 6.28
N VAL A 82 6.44 8.33 5.84
CA VAL A 82 6.60 7.82 4.48
C VAL A 82 5.65 6.64 4.23
N ASP A 83 5.56 5.70 5.16
CA ASP A 83 4.69 4.53 5.06
C ASP A 83 3.21 4.96 5.02
N GLN A 84 2.79 5.90 5.88
CA GLN A 84 1.43 6.43 5.88
C GLN A 84 1.04 7.08 4.55
N VAL A 85 1.95 7.85 3.96
CA VAL A 85 1.67 8.55 2.70
C VAL A 85 1.73 7.60 1.49
N LEU A 86 2.69 6.67 1.45
CA LEU A 86 2.93 5.85 0.26
C LEU A 86 2.17 4.53 0.26
N GLU A 87 2.01 3.89 1.41
CA GLU A 87 1.36 2.58 1.54
C GLU A 87 -0.10 2.72 1.89
N GLU A 88 -0.42 3.51 2.93
CA GLU A 88 -1.78 3.69 3.42
C GLU A 88 -2.57 4.76 2.63
N SER A 89 -1.89 5.54 1.80
CA SER A 89 -2.48 6.65 1.04
C SER A 89 -3.17 7.71 1.91
N ASN A 90 -2.70 7.91 3.13
CA ASN A 90 -3.23 8.90 4.06
C ASN A 90 -2.48 10.23 3.93
N PRO A 91 -3.18 11.37 3.80
CA PRO A 91 -2.55 12.69 3.92
C PRO A 91 -2.02 12.93 5.34
N VAL A 92 -0.83 13.51 5.45
CA VAL A 92 -0.19 13.77 6.74
C VAL A 92 0.16 15.26 6.88
N ILE A 93 -0.20 15.86 8.01
CA ILE A 93 0.31 17.17 8.44
C ILE A 93 1.51 16.92 9.34
N LEU A 94 2.66 17.44 8.94
CA LEU A 94 3.94 17.21 9.59
C LEU A 94 4.42 18.49 10.25
N ASP A 95 4.67 18.45 11.58
CA ASP A 95 5.28 19.56 12.31
C ASP A 95 6.76 19.31 12.54
N LEU A 96 7.60 19.92 11.71
CA LEU A 96 9.06 19.76 11.76
C LEU A 96 9.75 20.67 12.78
N SER A 97 9.02 21.47 13.55
CA SER A 97 9.60 22.46 14.47
C SER A 97 10.54 21.85 15.52
N PHE A 98 10.23 20.64 15.99
CA PHE A 98 11.07 19.92 16.95
C PHE A 98 12.41 19.52 16.32
N LEU A 99 12.38 18.88 15.16
CA LEU A 99 13.60 18.45 14.47
C LEU A 99 14.47 19.66 14.04
N GLU A 100 13.85 20.76 13.63
CA GLU A 100 14.56 21.98 13.25
C GLU A 100 15.34 22.56 14.40
N LYS A 101 14.83 22.48 15.65
CA LYS A 101 15.48 22.99 16.86
C LYS A 101 16.51 22.03 17.45
N GLU A 102 16.16 20.74 17.52
CA GLU A 102 16.93 19.75 18.29
C GLU A 102 17.96 19.00 17.43
N SER A 103 17.71 18.80 16.14
CA SER A 103 18.60 18.00 15.30
C SER A 103 18.59 18.45 13.84
N GLN A 104 19.51 19.31 13.49
CA GLN A 104 19.71 19.79 12.13
C GLN A 104 19.96 18.63 11.12
N ALA A 105 20.62 17.56 11.56
CA ALA A 105 20.87 16.39 10.72
C ALA A 105 19.57 15.67 10.38
N ASN A 106 18.72 15.39 11.39
CA ASN A 106 17.44 14.74 11.18
C ASN A 106 16.45 15.63 10.42
N PHE A 107 16.50 16.94 10.64
CA PHE A 107 15.71 17.91 9.88
C PHE A 107 16.06 17.89 8.39
N LYS A 108 17.36 17.86 8.06
CA LYS A 108 17.83 17.74 6.68
C LYS A 108 17.40 16.42 6.04
N LEU A 109 17.55 15.31 6.75
CA LEU A 109 17.09 13.98 6.28
C LEU A 109 15.58 13.94 6.06
N ALA A 110 14.79 14.56 6.94
CA ALA A 110 13.34 14.70 6.74
C ALA A 110 13.02 15.45 5.45
N GLY A 111 13.72 16.56 5.19
CA GLY A 111 13.57 17.31 3.95
C GLY A 111 13.93 16.50 2.70
N GLU A 112 15.00 15.71 2.76
CA GLU A 112 15.40 14.81 1.67
C GLU A 112 14.34 13.72 1.40
N LYS A 113 13.78 13.11 2.45
CA LYS A 113 12.70 12.13 2.32
C LYS A 113 11.44 12.73 1.73
N ILE A 114 11.03 13.92 2.17
CA ILE A 114 9.88 14.63 1.58
C ILE A 114 10.13 14.91 0.09
N LYS A 115 11.34 15.37 -0.26
CA LYS A 115 11.72 15.60 -1.65
C LYS A 115 11.65 14.29 -2.47
N GLN A 116 12.12 13.19 -1.90
CA GLN A 116 12.07 11.87 -2.55
C GLN A 116 10.63 11.40 -2.77
N MET A 117 9.74 11.54 -1.79
CA MET A 117 8.31 11.22 -1.95
C MET A 117 7.68 12.00 -3.11
N ARG A 118 7.99 13.29 -3.23
CA ARG A 118 7.50 14.13 -4.31
C ARG A 118 8.03 13.71 -5.69
N SER A 119 9.34 13.48 -5.79
CA SER A 119 10.01 13.24 -7.08
C SER A 119 9.75 11.82 -7.61
N ASN A 120 9.76 10.81 -6.73
CA ASN A 120 9.72 9.41 -7.13
C ASN A 120 8.32 8.80 -7.08
N TYR A 121 7.47 9.29 -6.17
CA TYR A 121 6.17 8.69 -5.91
C TYR A 121 4.98 9.60 -6.25
N GLY A 122 5.26 10.84 -6.67
CA GLY A 122 4.21 11.78 -7.08
C GLY A 122 3.37 12.31 -5.92
N ALA A 123 3.88 12.26 -4.68
CA ALA A 123 3.25 12.91 -3.54
C ALA A 123 3.34 14.44 -3.68
N GLU A 124 2.33 15.16 -3.21
CA GLU A 124 2.35 16.61 -3.13
C GLU A 124 2.72 17.07 -1.72
N ALA A 125 3.50 18.14 -1.59
CA ALA A 125 3.80 18.74 -0.31
C ALA A 125 3.64 20.26 -0.36
N LEU A 126 2.94 20.80 0.62
CA LEU A 126 2.64 22.21 0.73
C LEU A 126 2.97 22.73 2.13
N LEU A 127 3.74 23.82 2.21
CA LEU A 127 4.01 24.52 3.45
C LEU A 127 2.73 25.24 3.92
N LEU A 128 2.23 24.88 5.10
CA LEU A 128 1.05 25.48 5.71
C LEU A 128 1.41 26.70 6.56
N SER A 129 2.43 26.56 7.40
CA SER A 129 2.88 27.64 8.29
C SER A 129 4.34 27.46 8.65
N ARG A 130 5.09 28.54 8.70
CA ARG A 130 6.45 28.58 9.25
C ARG A 130 6.61 29.80 10.13
N CYS A 131 6.83 29.57 11.42
CA CYS A 131 7.16 30.58 12.40
C CYS A 131 8.11 29.99 13.45
N ASN A 132 8.51 30.78 14.44
CA ASN A 132 9.52 30.36 15.42
C ASN A 132 9.17 29.05 16.17
N ASP A 133 7.87 28.75 16.33
CA ASP A 133 7.41 27.61 17.10
C ASP A 133 6.69 26.54 16.27
N LYS A 134 6.47 26.78 14.97
CA LYS A 134 5.72 25.88 14.09
C LYS A 134 6.37 25.83 12.72
N ASN A 135 6.53 24.62 12.23
CA ASN A 135 6.97 24.35 10.87
C ASN A 135 6.07 23.25 10.28
N LEU A 136 4.87 23.65 9.82
CA LEU A 136 3.81 22.76 9.37
C LEU A 136 3.85 22.59 7.86
N ILE A 137 3.93 21.33 7.44
CA ILE A 137 3.87 20.91 6.04
C ILE A 137 2.77 19.87 5.92
N ILE A 138 1.88 20.02 4.95
CA ILE A 138 0.98 18.91 4.56
C ILE A 138 1.61 18.12 3.43
N ILE A 139 1.55 16.81 3.53
CA ILE A 139 1.99 15.87 2.51
C ILE A 139 0.78 15.04 2.10
N ALA A 140 0.48 15.04 0.82
CA ALA A 140 -0.65 14.29 0.25
C ALA A 140 -0.13 13.19 -0.68
N PRO A 141 -0.72 11.99 -0.63
CA PRO A 141 -0.38 10.90 -1.54
C PRO A 141 -0.79 11.22 -2.97
N LYS A 142 -0.28 10.41 -3.91
CA LYS A 142 -0.71 10.47 -5.30
C LYS A 142 -2.23 10.21 -5.37
N GLY A 143 -2.97 11.14 -5.97
CA GLY A 143 -4.43 11.06 -6.07
C GLY A 143 -5.18 12.04 -5.17
N VAL A 144 -4.48 12.65 -4.20
CA VAL A 144 -5.02 13.77 -3.40
C VAL A 144 -4.32 15.05 -3.82
N SER A 145 -5.04 15.97 -4.44
CA SER A 145 -4.49 17.24 -4.92
C SER A 145 -4.59 18.34 -3.86
N LEU A 146 -3.48 19.05 -3.63
CA LEU A 146 -3.41 20.19 -2.72
C LEU A 146 -3.61 21.48 -3.52
N VAL A 147 -4.76 22.14 -3.34
CA VAL A 147 -5.09 23.38 -4.03
C VAL A 147 -4.86 24.58 -3.13
N ARG A 148 -3.98 25.49 -3.57
CA ARG A 148 -3.78 26.78 -2.93
C ARG A 148 -4.57 27.85 -3.69
N LYS A 149 -5.49 28.51 -3.00
CA LYS A 149 -6.24 29.64 -3.54
C LYS A 149 -5.62 30.96 -3.08
#